data_dac3c549d56cda76c8ffcb1e6063c5d9
#
_entry.id   dac3c549d56cda76c8ffcb1e6063c5d9
#
_cell.length_a   1.000
_cell.length_b   1.000
_cell.length_c   1.000
_cell.angle_alpha   90.00
_cell.angle_beta   90.00
_cell.angle_gamma   90.00
#
_symmetry.space_group_name_H-M   'P 1'
#
loop_
_entity.id
_entity.type
_entity.pdbx_description
1 polymer ?
#
loop_
_entity_poly.entity_id
_entity_poly.type
_entity_poly.pdbx_seq_one_letter_code
_entity_poly.pdbx_strand_id
1 'polypeptide(L)'
;MPQDDIYLPFHVGAEGKAPIGYQGDNIGDNISTLNPYFCELTGMYWMWKNLKADYLGLAHYRRHFCFRKKHGENSEDSKWKSVLTSKEAQLLCKRNDVIVPEKRHYVIETLESHYEHTHYKEHLEKSRQIIRGRYPQYLESYDRVLKQKRGTCLICSS
;
A
#
# COMPACT_ATOMS: atom_id res chain seq x y z
N MET A 1 15.78 -8.37 5.08
CA MET A 1 14.75 -8.52 4.05
C MET A 1 14.08 -9.88 4.23
N PRO A 2 12.78 -10.04 4.00
CA PRO A 2 12.14 -11.35 4.04
C PRO A 2 12.83 -12.29 3.04
N GLN A 3 12.96 -13.57 3.41
CA GLN A 3 13.62 -14.57 2.56
C GLN A 3 12.63 -15.57 1.93
N ASP A 4 11.33 -15.34 2.10
CA ASP A 4 10.27 -16.16 1.52
C ASP A 4 10.05 -15.80 0.04
N ASP A 5 9.82 -16.79 -0.80
CA ASP A 5 9.71 -16.68 -2.26
C ASP A 5 8.55 -15.82 -2.75
N ILE A 6 7.58 -15.49 -1.88
CA ILE A 6 6.50 -14.56 -2.21
C ILE A 6 6.96 -13.10 -2.27
N TYR A 7 8.15 -12.78 -1.76
CA TYR A 7 8.67 -11.40 -1.75
C TYR A 7 9.62 -11.15 -2.90
N LEU A 8 9.20 -10.30 -3.83
CA LEU A 8 10.04 -9.77 -4.88
C LEU A 8 10.54 -8.37 -4.47
N PRO A 9 11.86 -8.20 -4.22
CA PRO A 9 12.45 -6.87 -4.03
C PRO A 9 12.28 -6.04 -5.29
N PHE A 10 11.80 -4.80 -5.13
CA PHE A 10 11.36 -4.00 -6.25
C PHE A 10 11.81 -2.55 -6.15
N HIS A 11 12.40 -2.02 -7.22
CA HIS A 11 12.86 -0.63 -7.31
C HIS A 11 11.75 0.23 -7.93
N VAL A 12 11.02 0.92 -7.08
CA VAL A 12 9.93 1.82 -7.48
C VAL A 12 10.48 3.18 -7.91
N GLY A 13 9.95 3.75 -8.99
CA GLY A 13 10.45 4.99 -9.57
C GLY A 13 11.85 4.85 -10.14
N ALA A 14 12.14 3.75 -10.82
CA ALA A 14 13.44 3.42 -11.35
C ALA A 14 13.82 4.24 -12.60
N GLU A 15 12.85 4.89 -13.24
CA GLU A 15 13.11 5.68 -14.46
C GLU A 15 14.10 6.80 -14.21
N GLY A 16 15.15 6.86 -15.06
CA GLY A 16 16.23 7.84 -14.94
C GLY A 16 17.20 7.63 -13.77
N LYS A 17 17.09 6.52 -13.02
CA LYS A 17 17.96 6.19 -11.88
C LYS A 17 18.90 5.02 -12.21
N ALA A 18 20.04 4.99 -11.52
CA ALA A 18 20.97 3.88 -11.63
C ALA A 18 20.35 2.57 -11.11
N PRO A 19 20.61 1.43 -11.76
CA PRO A 19 20.15 0.13 -11.29
C PRO A 19 20.72 -0.18 -9.89
N ILE A 20 19.88 -0.72 -9.02
CA ILE A 20 20.26 -1.12 -7.65
C ILE A 20 20.26 -2.63 -7.45
N GLY A 21 20.26 -3.40 -8.54
CA GLY A 21 20.27 -4.87 -8.52
C GLY A 21 18.91 -5.52 -8.31
N TYR A 22 17.82 -4.75 -8.29
CA TYR A 22 16.45 -5.26 -8.22
C TYR A 22 15.65 -4.91 -9.46
N GLN A 23 14.57 -5.65 -9.69
CA GLN A 23 13.60 -5.35 -10.74
C GLN A 23 13.07 -3.93 -10.56
N GLY A 24 13.19 -3.10 -11.61
CA GLY A 24 12.60 -1.76 -11.64
C GLY A 24 11.19 -1.73 -12.20
N ASP A 25 10.44 -0.69 -11.87
CA ASP A 25 9.11 -0.42 -12.42
C ASP A 25 9.14 0.33 -13.77
N ASN A 26 10.32 0.48 -14.38
CA ASN A 26 10.55 1.26 -15.60
C ASN A 26 10.64 0.43 -16.89
N ILE A 27 10.26 -0.84 -16.84
CA ILE A 27 10.20 -1.71 -18.03
C ILE A 27 8.76 -2.17 -18.30
N GLY A 28 8.47 -2.56 -19.54
CA GLY A 28 7.11 -2.96 -19.93
C GLY A 28 6.10 -1.81 -19.85
N ASP A 29 4.82 -2.14 -19.62
CA ASP A 29 3.77 -1.13 -19.41
C ASP A 29 3.93 -0.52 -18.01
N ASN A 30 4.32 0.75 -17.94
CA ASN A 30 4.71 1.40 -16.69
C ASN A 30 4.36 2.89 -16.65
N ILE A 31 4.37 3.43 -15.43
CA ILE A 31 4.23 4.86 -15.13
C ILE A 31 5.35 5.33 -14.20
N SER A 32 6.53 4.75 -14.30
CA SER A 32 7.68 5.01 -13.42
C SER A 32 8.07 6.49 -13.35
N THR A 33 7.96 7.23 -14.47
CA THR A 33 8.19 8.68 -14.55
C THR A 33 7.25 9.50 -13.64
N LEU A 34 6.08 8.95 -13.29
CA LEU A 34 5.11 9.60 -12.42
C LEU A 34 5.35 9.31 -10.93
N ASN A 35 6.42 8.60 -10.58
CA ASN A 35 6.73 8.26 -9.19
C ASN A 35 6.78 9.46 -8.23
N PRO A 36 7.26 10.67 -8.62
CA PRO A 36 7.20 11.85 -7.74
C PRO A 36 5.79 12.23 -7.26
N TYR A 37 4.75 11.80 -7.98
CA TYR A 37 3.34 12.09 -7.67
C TYR A 37 2.61 10.89 -7.08
N PHE A 38 2.98 9.68 -7.46
CA PHE A 38 2.27 8.45 -7.12
C PHE A 38 3.02 7.54 -6.15
N CYS A 39 4.27 7.85 -5.82
CA CYS A 39 5.10 7.06 -4.91
C CYS A 39 5.06 5.56 -5.25
N GLU A 40 4.80 4.70 -4.28
CA GLU A 40 4.77 3.24 -4.44
C GLU A 40 3.65 2.74 -5.36
N LEU A 41 2.67 3.58 -5.72
CA LEU A 41 1.61 3.22 -6.65
C LEU A 41 2.13 2.97 -8.07
N THR A 42 3.28 3.54 -8.45
CA THR A 42 3.91 3.20 -9.74
C THR A 42 4.32 1.75 -9.79
N GLY A 43 4.81 1.20 -8.68
CA GLY A 43 5.10 -0.23 -8.55
C GLY A 43 3.84 -1.10 -8.57
N MET A 44 2.75 -0.65 -7.92
CA MET A 44 1.46 -1.35 -7.96
C MET A 44 0.91 -1.39 -9.40
N TYR A 45 0.97 -0.28 -10.14
CA TYR A 45 0.59 -0.23 -11.55
C TYR A 45 1.41 -1.23 -12.37
N TRP A 46 2.74 -1.22 -12.19
CA TRP A 46 3.63 -2.12 -12.91
C TRP A 46 3.29 -3.59 -12.64
N MET A 47 3.07 -3.97 -11.38
CA MET A 47 2.66 -5.33 -11.02
C MET A 47 1.36 -5.73 -11.72
N TRP A 48 0.36 -4.85 -11.70
CA TRP A 48 -0.93 -5.10 -12.37
C TRP A 48 -0.78 -5.31 -13.88
N LYS A 49 0.10 -4.57 -14.53
CA LYS A 49 0.27 -4.63 -16.00
C LYS A 49 1.18 -5.77 -16.46
N ASN A 50 2.18 -6.12 -15.70
CA ASN A 50 3.27 -6.97 -16.17
C ASN A 50 3.34 -8.34 -15.46
N LEU A 51 2.69 -8.53 -14.34
CA LEU A 51 2.67 -9.81 -13.63
C LEU A 51 1.35 -10.55 -13.84
N LYS A 52 1.44 -11.88 -13.93
CA LYS A 52 0.29 -12.78 -13.94
C LYS A 52 0.31 -13.57 -12.63
N ALA A 53 -0.59 -13.26 -11.74
CA ALA A 53 -0.76 -13.95 -10.47
C ALA A 53 -2.21 -13.83 -10.01
N ASP A 54 -2.70 -14.81 -9.26
CA ASP A 54 -4.05 -14.79 -8.68
C ASP A 54 -4.18 -13.70 -7.62
N TYR A 55 -3.08 -13.42 -6.89
CA TYR A 55 -2.99 -12.37 -5.90
C TYR A 55 -1.71 -11.56 -6.06
N LEU A 56 -1.84 -10.26 -6.02
CA LEU A 56 -0.72 -9.31 -5.99
C LEU A 56 -0.77 -8.51 -4.68
N GLY A 57 0.37 -8.35 -4.05
CA GLY A 57 0.46 -7.61 -2.80
C GLY A 57 1.62 -6.62 -2.81
N LEU A 58 1.42 -5.46 -2.19
CA LEU A 58 2.45 -4.45 -2.00
C LEU A 58 2.84 -4.38 -0.53
N ALA A 59 4.13 -4.60 -0.23
CA ALA A 59 4.71 -4.37 1.08
C ALA A 59 5.72 -3.22 0.99
N HIS A 60 5.67 -2.31 1.95
CA HIS A 60 6.62 -1.21 2.05
C HIS A 60 7.89 -1.69 2.77
N TYR A 61 9.07 -1.15 2.45
CA TYR A 61 10.36 -1.56 3.04
C TYR A 61 10.40 -1.45 4.59
N ARG A 62 9.56 -0.61 5.18
CA ARG A 62 9.42 -0.47 6.64
C ARG A 62 8.20 -1.20 7.23
N ARG A 63 7.28 -1.69 6.41
CA ARG A 63 5.99 -2.25 6.85
C ARG A 63 5.68 -3.50 6.06
N HIS A 64 5.55 -4.59 6.76
CA HIS A 64 5.24 -5.89 6.19
C HIS A 64 3.97 -6.43 6.80
N PHE A 65 3.26 -7.25 6.06
CA PHE A 65 2.15 -8.00 6.61
C PHE A 65 2.65 -9.03 7.62
N CYS A 66 1.88 -9.22 8.68
CA CYS A 66 2.15 -10.16 9.75
C CYS A 66 0.86 -10.90 10.07
N PHE A 67 0.90 -12.23 10.07
CA PHE A 67 -0.28 -13.04 10.37
C PHE A 67 -0.63 -13.02 11.87
N ARG A 68 0.37 -12.94 12.74
CA ARG A 68 0.22 -12.89 14.19
C ARG A 68 1.15 -11.85 14.79
N LYS A 69 0.63 -10.92 15.57
CA LYS A 69 1.46 -10.03 16.39
C LYS A 69 2.21 -10.89 17.41
N LYS A 70 3.54 -10.98 17.31
CA LYS A 70 4.37 -11.50 18.37
C LYS A 70 4.63 -10.38 19.36
N HIS A 71 4.09 -10.51 20.60
CA HIS A 71 4.42 -9.60 21.68
C HIS A 71 5.78 -10.00 22.28
N GLY A 72 6.69 -9.05 22.44
CA GLY A 72 7.80 -9.17 23.40
C GLY A 72 9.22 -9.26 22.89
N GLU A 73 9.50 -9.30 21.59
CA GLU A 73 10.87 -9.28 21.09
C GLU A 73 11.12 -8.13 20.13
N ASN A 74 11.94 -7.15 20.57
CA ASN A 74 12.31 -5.95 19.79
C ASN A 74 13.63 -6.13 19.00
N SER A 75 14.06 -7.36 18.68
CA SER A 75 15.25 -7.58 17.85
C SER A 75 14.91 -7.51 16.36
N GLU A 76 15.85 -7.06 15.52
CA GLU A 76 15.66 -7.04 14.07
C GLU A 76 15.38 -8.46 13.52
N ASP A 77 15.99 -9.48 14.08
CA ASP A 77 15.76 -10.87 13.71
C ASP A 77 14.33 -11.33 14.01
N SER A 78 13.73 -10.86 15.11
CA SER A 78 12.35 -11.18 15.45
C SER A 78 11.36 -10.53 14.50
N LYS A 79 11.67 -9.33 13.99
CA LYS A 79 10.87 -8.61 12.99
C LYS A 79 10.72 -9.44 11.71
N TRP A 80 11.82 -9.97 11.18
CA TRP A 80 11.77 -10.77 9.95
C TRP A 80 11.10 -12.12 10.12
N LYS A 81 11.19 -12.72 11.31
CA LYS A 81 10.49 -13.97 11.66
C LYS A 81 8.98 -13.82 11.80
N SER A 82 8.47 -12.61 11.96
CA SER A 82 7.04 -12.34 12.07
C SER A 82 6.37 -11.93 10.75
N VAL A 83 7.15 -11.73 9.71
CA VAL A 83 6.65 -11.36 8.38
C VAL A 83 5.85 -12.51 7.78
N LEU A 84 4.77 -12.18 7.07
CA LEU A 84 3.87 -13.14 6.43
C LEU A 84 4.65 -14.10 5.52
N THR A 85 4.47 -15.39 5.73
CA THR A 85 5.07 -16.45 4.91
C THR A 85 4.15 -16.86 3.76
N SER A 86 4.70 -17.57 2.76
CA SER A 86 3.92 -18.10 1.62
C SER A 86 2.77 -19.00 2.08
N LYS A 87 2.99 -19.85 3.08
CA LYS A 87 1.95 -20.72 3.64
C LYS A 87 0.81 -19.92 4.29
N GLU A 88 1.14 -18.91 5.07
CA GLU A 88 0.16 -18.03 5.71
C GLU A 88 -0.59 -17.18 4.66
N ALA A 89 0.11 -16.65 3.65
CA ALA A 89 -0.50 -15.94 2.54
C ALA A 89 -1.53 -16.81 1.80
N GLN A 90 -1.18 -18.05 1.47
CA GLN A 90 -2.10 -18.99 0.83
C GLN A 90 -3.35 -19.26 1.67
N LEU A 91 -3.21 -19.37 3.00
CA LEU A 91 -4.37 -19.55 3.90
C LEU A 91 -5.29 -18.32 3.91
N LEU A 92 -4.70 -17.13 3.88
CA LEU A 92 -5.47 -15.87 3.84
C LEU A 92 -6.18 -15.71 2.49
N CYS A 93 -5.49 -15.94 1.38
CA CYS A 93 -6.03 -15.79 0.02
C CYS A 93 -7.15 -16.78 -0.29
N LYS A 94 -7.16 -17.99 0.32
CA LYS A 94 -8.27 -18.93 0.19
C LYS A 94 -9.61 -18.43 0.73
N ARG A 95 -9.59 -17.43 1.61
CA ARG A 95 -10.77 -16.98 2.36
C ARG A 95 -11.11 -15.50 2.13
N ASN A 96 -10.25 -14.77 1.44
CA ASN A 96 -10.39 -13.32 1.29
C ASN A 96 -9.97 -12.91 -0.13
N ASP A 97 -10.79 -12.11 -0.78
CA ASP A 97 -10.47 -11.51 -2.08
C ASP A 97 -9.53 -10.31 -1.92
N VAL A 98 -9.63 -9.61 -0.79
CA VAL A 98 -8.81 -8.43 -0.49
C VAL A 98 -8.29 -8.51 0.94
N ILE A 99 -6.98 -8.30 1.12
CA ILE A 99 -6.32 -8.30 2.42
C ILE A 99 -5.69 -6.92 2.62
N VAL A 100 -6.11 -6.24 3.67
CA VAL A 100 -5.61 -4.90 4.03
C VAL A 100 -5.06 -4.89 5.45
N PRO A 101 -4.14 -3.98 5.79
CA PRO A 101 -3.66 -3.81 7.16
C PRO A 101 -4.80 -3.46 8.13
N GLU A 102 -4.59 -3.77 9.41
CA GLU A 102 -5.47 -3.34 10.48
C GLU A 102 -5.63 -1.82 10.49
N LYS A 103 -6.86 -1.35 10.67
CA LYS A 103 -7.15 0.09 10.70
C LYS A 103 -6.45 0.78 11.87
N ARG A 104 -5.77 1.88 11.59
CA ARG A 104 -5.26 2.78 12.62
C ARG A 104 -6.39 3.53 13.30
N HIS A 105 -6.27 3.73 14.58
CA HIS A 105 -7.13 4.60 15.37
C HIS A 105 -6.53 6.01 15.44
N TYR A 106 -7.27 6.98 14.89
CA TYR A 106 -7.03 8.39 15.14
C TYR A 106 -7.91 8.80 16.33
N VAL A 107 -7.32 8.97 17.50
CA VAL A 107 -8.06 9.07 18.77
C VAL A 107 -9.01 10.28 18.79
N ILE A 108 -8.58 11.40 18.24
CA ILE A 108 -9.27 12.70 18.31
C ILE A 108 -9.86 13.11 16.96
N GLU A 109 -9.21 12.73 15.86
CA GLU A 109 -9.47 13.24 14.52
C GLU A 109 -10.17 12.23 13.61
N THR A 110 -10.88 12.75 12.60
CA THR A 110 -11.33 11.97 11.46
C THR A 110 -10.17 11.80 10.46
N LEU A 111 -10.30 10.88 9.51
CA LEU A 111 -9.32 10.72 8.45
C LEU A 111 -9.18 12.02 7.61
N GLU A 112 -10.30 12.72 7.36
CA GLU A 112 -10.33 14.01 6.65
C GLU A 112 -9.53 15.06 7.42
N SER A 113 -9.85 15.29 8.69
CA SER A 113 -9.16 16.26 9.54
C SER A 113 -7.66 15.96 9.66
N HIS A 114 -7.30 14.70 9.85
CA HIS A 114 -5.89 14.29 9.90
C HIS A 114 -5.14 14.57 8.59
N TYR A 115 -5.80 14.32 7.46
CA TYR A 115 -5.21 14.64 6.15
C TYR A 115 -5.03 16.16 5.95
N GLU A 116 -6.04 16.96 6.32
CA GLU A 116 -5.99 18.42 6.21
C GLU A 116 -4.86 19.07 7.05
N HIS A 117 -4.48 18.46 8.17
CA HIS A 117 -3.35 18.94 8.99
C HIS A 117 -1.98 18.61 8.41
N THR A 118 -1.89 17.61 7.54
CA THR A 118 -0.60 17.11 7.00
C THR A 118 -0.44 17.35 5.50
N HIS A 119 -1.54 17.60 4.81
CA HIS A 119 -1.60 17.77 3.36
C HIS A 119 -2.58 18.87 2.96
N TYR A 120 -2.69 19.14 1.67
CA TYR A 120 -3.59 20.15 1.13
C TYR A 120 -5.03 19.65 1.05
N LYS A 121 -5.96 20.40 1.66
CA LYS A 121 -7.40 20.10 1.65
C LYS A 121 -7.97 19.95 0.24
N GLU A 122 -7.49 20.76 -0.68
CA GLU A 122 -7.90 20.80 -2.07
C GLU A 122 -7.75 19.44 -2.78
N HIS A 123 -6.82 18.59 -2.31
CA HIS A 123 -6.64 17.25 -2.85
C HIS A 123 -7.86 16.36 -2.57
N LEU A 124 -8.45 16.45 -1.38
CA LEU A 124 -9.66 15.69 -1.03
C LEU A 124 -10.87 16.20 -1.82
N GLU A 125 -11.02 17.51 -1.95
CA GLU A 125 -12.11 18.10 -2.73
C GLU A 125 -12.01 17.73 -4.21
N LYS A 126 -10.80 17.80 -4.79
CA LYS A 126 -10.55 17.39 -6.17
C LYS A 126 -10.84 15.91 -6.39
N SER A 127 -10.40 15.06 -5.46
CA SER A 127 -10.69 13.63 -5.49
C SER A 127 -12.20 13.38 -5.44
N ARG A 128 -12.93 14.06 -4.59
CA ARG A 128 -14.40 13.99 -4.50
C ARG A 128 -15.06 14.38 -5.82
N GLN A 129 -14.61 15.46 -6.48
CA GLN A 129 -15.11 15.89 -7.77
C GLN A 129 -14.89 14.84 -8.85
N ILE A 130 -13.69 14.25 -8.91
CA ILE A 130 -13.35 13.18 -9.86
C ILE A 130 -14.23 11.96 -9.64
N ILE A 131 -14.41 11.53 -8.38
CA ILE A 131 -15.25 10.39 -8.02
C ILE A 131 -16.69 10.67 -8.41
N ARG A 132 -17.22 11.86 -8.11
CA ARG A 132 -18.58 12.26 -8.49
C ARG A 132 -18.80 12.21 -10.01
N GLY A 133 -17.83 12.63 -10.79
CA GLY A 133 -17.94 12.68 -12.26
C GLY A 133 -17.71 11.34 -12.94
N ARG A 134 -16.79 10.51 -12.44
CA ARG A 134 -16.37 9.28 -13.13
C ARG A 134 -16.88 8.00 -12.46
N TYR A 135 -17.09 8.02 -11.14
CA TYR A 135 -17.38 6.85 -10.32
C TYR A 135 -18.42 7.17 -9.24
N PRO A 136 -19.61 7.72 -9.60
CA PRO A 136 -20.60 8.23 -8.64
C PRO A 136 -21.04 7.17 -7.62
N GLN A 137 -21.01 5.90 -7.98
CA GLN A 137 -21.34 4.77 -7.10
C GLN A 137 -20.42 4.64 -5.88
N TYR A 138 -19.23 5.24 -5.90
CA TYR A 138 -18.27 5.22 -4.79
C TYR A 138 -18.30 6.49 -3.93
N LEU A 139 -19.08 7.51 -4.29
CA LEU A 139 -19.07 8.81 -3.61
C LEU A 139 -19.48 8.69 -2.14
N GLU A 140 -20.55 7.94 -1.87
CA GLU A 140 -21.01 7.71 -0.50
C GLU A 140 -19.94 6.97 0.34
N SER A 141 -19.30 5.97 -0.26
CA SER A 141 -18.22 5.22 0.39
C SER A 141 -17.01 6.10 0.67
N TYR A 142 -16.63 6.98 -0.26
CA TYR A 142 -15.57 7.97 -0.09
C TYR A 142 -15.86 8.88 1.10
N ASP A 143 -17.03 9.51 1.13
CA ASP A 143 -17.44 10.43 2.19
C ASP A 143 -17.52 9.72 3.55
N ARG A 144 -18.02 8.49 3.59
CA ARG A 144 -18.07 7.67 4.80
C ARG A 144 -16.67 7.35 5.35
N VAL A 145 -15.71 7.02 4.47
CA VAL A 145 -14.32 6.74 4.88
C VAL A 145 -13.67 7.98 5.48
N LEU A 146 -13.82 9.14 4.86
CA LEU A 146 -13.23 10.38 5.36
C LEU A 146 -13.72 10.79 6.75
N LYS A 147 -14.98 10.52 7.06
CA LYS A 147 -15.61 10.83 8.37
C LYS A 147 -15.21 9.84 9.48
N GLN A 148 -14.56 8.74 9.17
CA GLN A 148 -14.16 7.76 10.19
C GLN A 148 -12.95 8.22 10.98
N LYS A 149 -12.92 7.88 12.28
CA LYS A 149 -11.73 8.01 13.15
C LYS A 149 -10.79 6.81 13.05
N ARG A 150 -11.03 5.90 12.11
CA ARG A 150 -10.23 4.71 11.84
C ARG A 150 -9.97 4.64 10.35
N GLY A 151 -8.72 4.54 9.97
CA GLY A 151 -8.31 4.43 8.58
C GLY A 151 -7.18 3.44 8.38
N THR A 152 -7.16 2.81 7.23
CA THR A 152 -6.02 2.02 6.77
C THR A 152 -5.19 2.92 5.88
N CYS A 153 -4.01 3.30 6.32
CA CYS A 153 -3.05 3.97 5.46
C CYS A 153 -2.24 2.91 4.71
N LEU A 154 -2.57 2.70 3.46
CA LEU A 154 -1.78 1.82 2.58
C LEU A 154 -0.41 2.44 2.28
N ILE A 155 -0.38 3.78 2.21
CA ILE A 155 0.80 4.54 1.84
C ILE A 155 0.85 5.78 2.73
N CYS A 156 1.50 5.68 3.88
CA CYS A 156 1.90 6.85 4.63
C CYS A 156 3.39 7.04 4.45
N SER A 157 3.76 7.99 3.61
CA SER A 157 5.04 8.66 3.76
C SER A 157 5.01 9.39 5.11
N SER A 158 5.86 9.04 6.01
CA SER A 158 6.26 9.89 7.12
C SER A 158 7.36 10.80 6.64
#